data_a21e86ebb81798bf1b44c3a9ebbfebf1
#
_entry.id   a21e86ebb81798bf1b44c3a9ebbfebf1
#
_cell.length_a   1.000
_cell.length_b   1.000
_cell.length_c   1.000
_cell.angle_alpha   90.00
_cell.angle_beta   90.00
_cell.angle_gamma   90.00
#
_symmetry.space_group_name_H-M   'P 1'
#
loop_
_entity.id
_entity.type
_entity.pdbx_description
1 polymer ?
#
loop_
_entity_poly.entity_id
_entity_poly.type
_entity_poly.pdbx_seq_one_letter_code
_entity_poly.pdbx_strand_id
1 'polypeptide(L)'
;MSGEQRKTWTSRIGFVLASAGAAVGLGAIWKFPYMAGTNGGSAFLFPYILMTFTVGAALLIAEVALGRAGRGGIVTAYRNLAGRAWVPAGYLGVLTGFLVLCFYSAIGGWTLAYFAEAATGSGLILSLIHI
;
A
#
# COMPACT_ATOMS: atom_id res chain seq x y z
N MET A 1 -11.10 7.68 -34.77
CA MET A 1 -10.44 7.57 -33.43
C MET A 1 -11.25 6.53 -32.67
N SER A 2 -10.77 5.30 -32.65
CA SER A 2 -11.42 4.16 -31.98
C SER A 2 -11.43 4.43 -30.46
N GLY A 3 -12.63 4.52 -29.89
CA GLY A 3 -12.81 4.65 -28.45
C GLY A 3 -12.23 3.43 -27.76
N GLU A 4 -11.05 3.58 -27.18
CA GLU A 4 -10.42 2.57 -26.34
C GLU A 4 -11.35 2.30 -25.15
N GLN A 5 -12.05 1.17 -25.22
CA GLN A 5 -12.94 0.74 -24.15
C GLN A 5 -12.11 0.50 -22.89
N ARG A 6 -12.21 1.41 -21.95
CA ARG A 6 -11.53 1.33 -20.66
C ARG A 6 -11.98 0.08 -19.93
N LYS A 7 -11.04 -0.84 -19.65
CA LYS A 7 -11.31 -2.04 -18.86
C LYS A 7 -11.82 -1.63 -17.48
N THR A 8 -13.06 -1.94 -17.19
CA THR A 8 -13.69 -1.78 -15.88
C THR A 8 -13.71 -3.12 -15.16
N TRP A 9 -13.76 -3.07 -13.84
CA TRP A 9 -13.91 -4.28 -13.04
C TRP A 9 -15.25 -4.95 -13.34
N THR A 10 -15.21 -6.21 -13.77
CA THR A 10 -16.41 -7.00 -14.10
C THR A 10 -17.10 -7.55 -12.86
N SER A 11 -16.40 -7.65 -11.73
CA SER A 11 -16.92 -8.18 -10.47
C SER A 11 -16.68 -7.23 -9.31
N ARG A 12 -17.73 -6.97 -8.50
CA ARG A 12 -17.62 -6.19 -7.27
C ARG A 12 -16.71 -6.89 -6.25
N ILE A 13 -16.84 -8.22 -6.14
CA ILE A 13 -16.01 -9.03 -5.24
C ILE A 13 -14.54 -8.99 -5.69
N GLY A 14 -14.28 -9.09 -7.00
CA GLY A 14 -12.93 -8.97 -7.54
C GLY A 14 -12.29 -7.61 -7.22
N PHE A 15 -13.03 -6.52 -7.32
CA PHE A 15 -12.55 -5.19 -6.92
C PHE A 15 -12.22 -5.11 -5.43
N VAL A 16 -13.12 -5.62 -4.56
CA VAL A 16 -12.91 -5.61 -3.10
C VAL A 16 -11.70 -6.45 -2.72
N LEU A 17 -11.58 -7.67 -3.26
CA LEU A 17 -10.43 -8.54 -2.97
C LEU A 17 -9.10 -7.96 -3.46
N ALA A 18 -9.09 -7.36 -4.65
CA ALA A 18 -7.89 -6.70 -5.16
C ALA A 18 -7.49 -5.48 -4.31
N SER A 19 -8.49 -4.68 -3.89
CA SER A 19 -8.26 -3.53 -3.00
C SER A 19 -7.76 -3.96 -1.63
N ALA A 20 -8.35 -5.02 -1.06
CA ALA A 20 -7.91 -5.60 0.21
C ALA A 20 -6.48 -6.17 0.09
N GLY A 21 -6.18 -6.91 -0.97
CA GLY A 21 -4.84 -7.43 -1.24
C GLY A 21 -3.79 -6.34 -1.41
N ALA A 22 -4.14 -5.24 -2.07
CA ALA A 22 -3.26 -4.08 -2.21
C ALA A 22 -3.04 -3.34 -0.88
N ALA A 23 -4.02 -3.37 0.03
CA ALA A 23 -3.92 -2.76 1.36
C ALA A 23 -3.08 -3.59 2.35
N VAL A 24 -3.03 -4.92 2.17
CA VAL A 24 -2.20 -5.83 3.00
C VAL A 24 -0.74 -5.73 2.55
N GLY A 25 -0.02 -4.77 3.12
CA GLY A 25 1.41 -4.59 2.88
C GLY A 25 2.29 -5.16 4.00
N LEU A 26 3.59 -5.11 3.80
CA LEU A 26 4.60 -5.51 4.80
C LEU A 26 4.41 -4.83 6.16
N GLY A 27 3.89 -3.60 6.16
CA GLY A 27 3.56 -2.89 7.39
C GLY A 27 2.54 -3.63 8.26
N ALA A 28 1.51 -4.22 7.66
CA ALA A 28 0.49 -4.97 8.39
C ALA A 28 1.02 -6.30 8.93
N ILE A 29 1.93 -6.96 8.20
CA ILE A 29 2.45 -8.28 8.57
C ILE A 29 3.59 -8.17 9.58
N TRP A 30 4.47 -7.20 9.45
CA TRP A 30 5.66 -7.06 10.27
C TRP A 30 5.53 -5.96 11.33
N LYS A 31 5.32 -4.71 10.87
CA LYS A 31 5.40 -3.54 11.76
C LYS A 31 4.22 -3.46 12.73
N PHE A 32 3.03 -3.83 12.28
CA PHE A 32 1.82 -3.74 13.11
C PHE A 32 1.86 -4.67 14.34
N PRO A 33 2.20 -5.98 14.24
CA PRO A 33 2.33 -6.85 15.41
C PRO A 33 3.40 -6.36 16.39
N TYR A 34 4.53 -5.87 15.89
CA TYR A 34 5.58 -5.28 16.71
C TYR A 34 5.07 -4.05 17.47
N MET A 35 4.43 -3.12 16.78
CA MET A 35 3.86 -1.91 17.38
C MET A 35 2.78 -2.25 18.43
N ALA A 36 1.93 -3.21 18.15
CA ALA A 36 0.91 -3.67 19.09
C ALA A 36 1.55 -4.26 20.35
N GLY A 37 2.58 -5.10 20.21
CA GLY A 37 3.28 -5.71 21.33
C GLY A 37 4.02 -4.70 22.22
N THR A 38 4.70 -3.71 21.61
CA THR A 38 5.50 -2.71 22.34
C THR A 38 4.68 -1.58 22.95
N ASN A 39 3.45 -1.34 22.47
CA ASN A 39 2.59 -0.23 22.93
C ASN A 39 1.38 -0.71 23.77
N GLY A 40 1.53 -1.79 24.50
CA GLY A 40 0.51 -2.24 25.45
C GLY A 40 -0.63 -3.08 24.88
N GLY A 41 -0.43 -3.73 23.71
CA GLY A 41 -1.37 -4.70 23.14
C GLY A 41 -2.77 -4.14 22.91
N SER A 42 -3.72 -4.53 23.77
CA SER A 42 -5.11 -4.09 23.65
C SER A 42 -5.32 -2.59 23.79
N ALA A 43 -4.50 -1.91 24.58
CA ALA A 43 -4.53 -0.45 24.74
C ALA A 43 -4.17 0.27 23.43
N PHE A 44 -3.28 -0.29 22.63
CA PHE A 44 -2.95 0.20 21.29
C PHE A 44 -4.02 -0.16 20.26
N LEU A 45 -4.59 -1.37 20.34
CA LEU A 45 -5.57 -1.85 19.36
C LEU A 45 -6.86 -1.02 19.33
N PHE A 46 -7.34 -0.60 20.49
CA PHE A 46 -8.59 0.16 20.56
C PHE A 46 -8.53 1.49 19.78
N PRO A 47 -7.59 2.42 20.05
CA PRO A 47 -7.48 3.66 19.28
C PRO A 47 -7.10 3.39 17.81
N TYR A 48 -6.32 2.35 17.52
CA TYR A 48 -5.99 1.97 16.15
C TYR A 48 -7.23 1.60 15.33
N ILE A 49 -8.11 0.74 15.87
CA ILE A 49 -9.35 0.35 15.21
C ILE A 49 -10.25 1.56 15.03
N LEU A 50 -10.42 2.39 16.06
CA LEU A 50 -11.21 3.60 15.99
C LEU A 50 -10.73 4.55 14.87
N MET A 51 -9.42 4.81 14.81
CA MET A 51 -8.82 5.65 13.76
C MET A 51 -8.92 5.03 12.38
N THR A 52 -8.81 3.72 12.26
CA THR A 52 -8.97 3.02 10.97
C THR A 52 -10.37 3.18 10.42
N PHE A 53 -11.39 3.02 11.25
CA PHE A 53 -12.79 3.15 10.80
C PHE A 53 -13.25 4.61 10.62
N THR A 54 -12.65 5.55 11.29
CA THR A 54 -12.99 6.96 11.15
C THR A 54 -12.15 7.64 10.06
N VAL A 55 -10.87 7.86 10.34
CA VAL A 55 -9.96 8.58 9.44
C VAL A 55 -9.58 7.72 8.23
N GLY A 56 -9.24 6.45 8.45
CA GLY A 56 -8.82 5.53 7.38
C GLY A 56 -9.94 5.30 6.36
N ALA A 57 -11.16 5.06 6.82
CA ALA A 57 -12.30 4.89 5.92
C ALA A 57 -12.61 6.17 5.13
N ALA A 58 -12.55 7.34 5.75
CA ALA A 58 -12.76 8.62 5.08
C ALA A 58 -11.72 8.87 3.99
N LEU A 59 -10.44 8.60 4.27
CA LEU A 59 -9.35 8.72 3.30
C LEU A 59 -9.53 7.74 2.13
N LEU A 60 -9.86 6.49 2.40
CA LEU A 60 -10.08 5.47 1.36
C LEU A 60 -11.24 5.88 0.43
N ILE A 61 -12.34 6.36 0.99
CA ILE A 61 -13.48 6.84 0.19
C ILE A 61 -13.07 8.03 -0.68
N ALA A 62 -12.30 8.97 -0.13
CA ALA A 62 -11.80 10.13 -0.87
C ALA A 62 -10.87 9.71 -2.02
N GLU A 63 -9.94 8.79 -1.80
CA GLU A 63 -9.04 8.25 -2.82
C GLU A 63 -9.80 7.56 -3.96
N VAL A 64 -10.75 6.68 -3.62
CA VAL A 64 -11.58 5.99 -4.61
C VAL A 64 -12.44 6.98 -5.39
N ALA A 65 -13.02 7.97 -4.73
CA ALA A 65 -13.81 9.02 -5.38
C ALA A 65 -12.95 9.84 -6.35
N LEU A 66 -11.76 10.25 -5.93
CA LEU A 66 -10.80 10.99 -6.75
C LEU A 66 -10.37 10.18 -7.99
N GLY A 67 -10.03 8.91 -7.79
CA GLY A 67 -9.65 8.02 -8.87
C GLY A 67 -10.76 7.79 -9.90
N ARG A 68 -12.02 7.65 -9.44
CA ARG A 68 -13.19 7.50 -10.31
C ARG A 68 -13.51 8.78 -11.07
N ALA A 69 -13.48 9.93 -10.40
CA ALA A 69 -13.79 11.22 -11.00
C ALA A 69 -12.70 11.67 -11.98
N GLY A 70 -11.43 11.46 -11.64
CA GLY A 70 -10.27 11.88 -12.45
C GLY A 70 -10.11 11.15 -13.77
N ARG A 71 -10.65 9.95 -13.89
CA ARG A 71 -10.65 9.10 -15.10
C ARG A 71 -9.29 8.99 -15.81
N GLY A 72 -8.20 9.04 -15.06
CA GLY A 72 -6.83 9.02 -15.61
C GLY A 72 -5.81 8.60 -14.56
N GLY A 73 -4.52 8.71 -14.89
CA GLY A 73 -3.46 8.60 -13.91
C GLY A 73 -3.54 9.74 -12.88
N ILE A 74 -2.81 9.61 -11.78
CA ILE A 74 -2.88 10.56 -10.64
C ILE A 74 -2.64 12.01 -11.08
N VAL A 75 -1.65 12.28 -11.93
CA VAL A 75 -1.36 13.64 -12.44
C VAL A 75 -2.53 14.21 -13.25
N THR A 76 -3.12 13.36 -14.10
CA THR A 76 -4.29 13.74 -14.91
C THR A 76 -5.52 14.00 -14.04
N ALA A 77 -5.72 13.19 -13.01
CA ALA A 77 -6.83 13.35 -12.07
C ALA A 77 -6.75 14.72 -11.35
N TYR A 78 -5.58 15.06 -10.80
CA TYR A 78 -5.38 16.36 -10.16
C TYR A 78 -5.58 17.53 -11.13
N ARG A 79 -5.02 17.42 -12.35
CA ARG A 79 -5.20 18.46 -13.37
C ARG A 79 -6.65 18.67 -13.77
N ASN A 80 -7.41 17.58 -13.94
CA ASN A 80 -8.80 17.64 -14.41
C ASN A 80 -9.78 18.10 -13.32
N LEU A 81 -9.53 17.73 -12.06
CA LEU A 81 -10.43 18.01 -10.95
C LEU A 81 -10.10 19.30 -10.21
N ALA A 82 -8.82 19.60 -10.02
CA ALA A 82 -8.35 20.73 -9.21
C ALA A 82 -7.60 21.79 -10.02
N GLY A 83 -7.34 21.55 -11.31
CA GLY A 83 -6.68 22.49 -12.21
C GLY A 83 -5.16 22.39 -12.21
N ARG A 84 -4.52 23.25 -13.04
CA ARG A 84 -3.06 23.21 -13.30
C ARG A 84 -2.19 23.45 -12.06
N ALA A 85 -2.67 24.23 -11.12
CA ALA A 85 -1.93 24.51 -9.87
C ALA A 85 -1.70 23.27 -9.01
N TRP A 86 -2.52 22.22 -9.14
CA TRP A 86 -2.41 20.97 -8.38
C TRP A 86 -1.61 19.87 -9.10
N VAL A 87 -1.12 20.12 -10.30
CA VAL A 87 -0.28 19.15 -11.04
C VAL A 87 0.97 18.74 -10.25
N PRO A 88 1.69 19.63 -9.53
CA PRO A 88 2.82 19.24 -8.70
C PRO A 88 2.46 18.21 -7.62
N ALA A 89 1.25 18.28 -7.03
CA ALA A 89 0.78 17.28 -6.07
C ALA A 89 0.62 15.90 -6.72
N GLY A 90 0.15 15.85 -7.96
CA GLY A 90 0.11 14.62 -8.75
C GLY A 90 1.48 13.99 -8.99
N TYR A 91 2.49 14.81 -9.33
CA TYR A 91 3.87 14.33 -9.48
C TYR A 91 4.47 13.87 -8.16
N LEU A 92 4.19 14.56 -7.07
CA LEU A 92 4.61 14.13 -5.73
C LEU A 92 4.03 12.75 -5.39
N GLY A 93 2.78 12.50 -5.74
CA GLY A 93 2.15 11.17 -5.59
C GLY A 93 2.85 10.08 -6.40
N VAL A 94 3.24 10.38 -7.65
CA VAL A 94 4.02 9.44 -8.49
C VAL A 94 5.38 9.17 -7.87
N LEU A 95 6.09 10.21 -7.43
CA LEU A 95 7.40 10.08 -6.76
C LEU A 95 7.28 9.23 -5.48
N THR A 96 6.27 9.49 -4.66
CA THR A 96 6.00 8.70 -3.46
C THR A 96 5.78 7.23 -3.79
N GLY A 97 4.95 6.93 -4.81
CA GLY A 97 4.73 5.57 -5.28
C GLY A 97 6.02 4.88 -5.74
N PHE A 98 6.88 5.60 -6.46
CA PHE A 98 8.17 5.10 -6.90
C PHE A 98 9.11 4.78 -5.72
N LEU A 99 9.22 5.69 -4.75
CA LEU A 99 10.06 5.47 -3.56
C LEU A 99 9.55 4.30 -2.71
N VAL A 100 8.23 4.16 -2.56
CA VAL A 100 7.61 3.02 -1.89
C VAL A 100 7.94 1.72 -2.64
N LEU A 101 7.85 1.70 -3.97
CA LEU A 101 8.19 0.53 -4.77
C LEU A 101 9.67 0.13 -4.59
N CYS A 102 10.60 1.08 -4.58
CA CYS A 102 12.02 0.82 -4.32
C CYS A 102 12.22 0.17 -2.93
N PHE A 103 11.57 0.71 -1.89
CA PHE A 103 11.62 0.17 -0.54
C PHE A 103 11.07 -1.27 -0.47
N TYR A 104 9.91 -1.52 -1.08
CA TYR A 104 9.31 -2.86 -1.12
C TYR A 104 10.17 -3.85 -1.90
N SER A 105 10.81 -3.41 -2.98
CA SER A 105 11.71 -4.27 -3.76
C SER A 105 12.93 -4.71 -2.96
N ALA A 106 13.51 -3.82 -2.15
CA ALA A 106 14.63 -4.15 -1.28
C ALA A 106 14.24 -5.19 -0.21
N ILE A 107 13.11 -4.97 0.49
CA ILE A 107 12.61 -5.91 1.51
C ILE A 107 12.19 -7.23 0.88
N GLY A 108 11.55 -7.19 -0.30
CA GLY A 108 11.20 -8.38 -1.07
C GLY A 108 12.43 -9.21 -1.43
N GLY A 109 13.52 -8.56 -1.83
CA GLY A 109 14.79 -9.20 -2.06
C GLY A 109 15.36 -9.93 -0.82
N TRP A 110 15.32 -9.26 0.34
CA TRP A 110 15.72 -9.90 1.61
C TRP A 110 14.83 -11.08 1.97
N THR A 111 13.52 -10.96 1.83
CA THR A 111 12.58 -12.05 2.11
C THR A 111 12.87 -13.29 1.24
N LEU A 112 13.17 -13.08 -0.06
CA LEU A 112 13.56 -14.16 -0.96
C LEU A 112 14.90 -14.79 -0.57
N ALA A 113 15.88 -13.99 -0.16
CA ALA A 113 17.16 -14.49 0.32
C ALA A 113 16.99 -15.37 1.57
N TYR A 114 16.23 -14.90 2.56
CA TYR A 114 15.91 -15.68 3.77
C TYR A 114 15.17 -16.98 3.44
N PHE A 115 14.21 -16.91 2.51
CA PHE A 115 13.49 -18.10 2.06
C PHE A 115 14.42 -19.12 1.41
N ALA A 116 15.31 -18.67 0.52
CA ALA A 116 16.27 -19.54 -0.16
C ALA A 116 17.23 -20.22 0.84
N GLU A 117 17.71 -19.47 1.85
CA GLU A 117 18.58 -20.05 2.89
C GLU A 117 17.84 -21.03 3.80
N ALA A 118 16.62 -20.72 4.20
CA ALA A 118 15.80 -21.63 4.98
C ALA A 118 15.52 -22.93 4.21
N ALA A 119 15.32 -22.83 2.89
CA ALA A 119 15.06 -23.98 2.02
C ALA A 119 16.32 -24.85 1.81
N THR A 120 17.52 -24.24 1.79
CA THR A 120 18.79 -24.95 1.59
C THR A 120 19.44 -25.44 2.89
N GLY A 121 18.90 -25.06 4.05
CA GLY A 121 19.41 -25.46 5.37
C GLY A 121 20.79 -24.85 5.70
N SER A 122 21.25 -23.84 4.98
CA SER A 122 22.59 -23.28 5.11
C SER A 122 22.84 -22.46 6.38
N GLY A 123 21.82 -22.19 7.20
CA GLY A 123 21.93 -21.65 8.57
C GLY A 123 22.74 -20.34 8.77
N LEU A 124 23.33 -19.80 7.71
CA LEU A 124 24.28 -18.69 7.75
C LEU A 124 23.61 -17.37 8.22
N ILE A 125 22.34 -17.14 7.89
CA ILE A 125 21.64 -15.91 8.30
C ILE A 125 21.17 -15.99 9.75
N LEU A 126 20.81 -17.18 10.25
CA LEU A 126 20.47 -17.36 11.66
C LEU A 126 21.64 -17.01 12.59
N SER A 127 22.88 -17.17 12.12
CA SER A 127 24.08 -16.76 12.87
C SER A 127 24.30 -15.24 12.88
N LEU A 128 23.80 -14.51 11.89
CA LEU A 128 23.92 -13.04 11.82
C LEU A 128 22.85 -12.30 12.62
N ILE A 129 21.74 -12.97 12.99
CA ILE A 129 20.68 -12.39 13.84
C ILE A 129 21.04 -12.45 15.33
N HIS A 130 22.06 -13.23 15.69
CA HIS A 130 22.53 -13.38 17.08
C HIS A 130 23.70 -12.43 17.46
N ILE A 131 23.98 -11.40 16.66
CA ILE A 131 24.93 -10.34 17.03
C ILE A 131 24.20 -9.15 17.62
#